data_e1d3c3ca8a642dc4e033a9d5a2692c6f
#
_entry.id   e1d3c3ca8a642dc4e033a9d5a2692c6f
#
_cell.length_a   1.000
_cell.length_b   1.000
_cell.length_c   1.000
_cell.angle_alpha   90.00
_cell.angle_beta   90.00
_cell.angle_gamma   90.00
#
_symmetry.space_group_name_H-M   'P 1'
#
loop_
_entity.id
_entity.type
_entity.pdbx_description
1 polymer ?
#
loop_
_entity_poly.entity_id
_entity_poly.type
_entity_poly.pdbx_seq_one_letter_code
_entity_poly.pdbx_strand_id
1 'polypeptide(L)'
;MLTVTLFEPQIPPNTGNIARLCGANYIKLDLVGDIGFDMKDKYLKRAGLDYWEHIDWEYFPNLGEYCNSVFKHNFHLLTTKSKTSYTDRIYRSNDYIIFGSETAGISEKILHSHPGNTCTIPMENKNIRSLNLATSVGIVLHEALRQIRYE
;
A
#
# COMPACT_ATOMS: atom_id res chain seq x y z
N MET A 1 14.13 2.96 5.45
CA MET A 1 12.79 3.25 5.98
C MET A 1 11.76 2.43 5.20
N LEU A 2 10.85 1.76 5.90
CA LEU A 2 9.74 1.03 5.27
C LEU A 2 8.84 2.01 4.51
N THR A 3 8.39 1.64 3.32
CA THR A 3 7.53 2.48 2.48
C THR A 3 6.24 1.75 2.15
N VAL A 4 5.12 2.40 2.40
CA VAL A 4 3.81 1.98 1.87
C VAL A 4 3.61 2.67 0.53
N THR A 5 3.26 1.90 -0.50
CA THR A 5 3.03 2.39 -1.85
C THR A 5 1.60 2.10 -2.28
N LEU A 6 0.91 3.11 -2.80
CA LEU A 6 -0.41 2.97 -3.37
C LEU A 6 -0.35 3.20 -4.88
N PHE A 7 -0.69 2.18 -5.66
CA PHE A 7 -0.81 2.27 -7.12
C PHE A 7 -2.20 2.77 -7.48
N GLU A 8 -2.27 3.95 -8.06
CA GLU A 8 -3.48 4.53 -8.64
C GLU A 8 -4.69 4.55 -7.68
N PRO A 9 -4.53 5.05 -6.44
CA PRO A 9 -5.66 5.11 -5.51
C PRO A 9 -6.75 6.03 -6.04
N GLN A 10 -8.03 5.65 -5.86
CA GLN A 10 -9.18 6.32 -6.46
C GLN A 10 -10.11 6.98 -5.44
N ILE A 11 -10.09 6.52 -4.20
CA ILE A 11 -11.04 6.92 -3.15
C ILE A 11 -10.33 7.77 -2.10
N PRO A 12 -10.58 9.10 -2.08
CA PRO A 12 -9.86 10.02 -1.20
C PRO A 12 -9.84 9.66 0.29
N PRO A 13 -10.95 9.24 0.92
CA PRO A 13 -10.93 8.85 2.34
C PRO A 13 -9.97 7.71 2.66
N ASN A 14 -9.80 6.75 1.74
CA ASN A 14 -8.85 5.65 1.94
C ASN A 14 -7.41 6.18 2.01
N THR A 15 -7.02 7.00 1.05
CA THR A 15 -5.68 7.60 1.02
C THR A 15 -5.44 8.47 2.25
N GLY A 16 -6.42 9.27 2.67
CA GLY A 16 -6.31 10.08 3.87
C GLY A 16 -6.10 9.26 5.14
N ASN A 17 -6.86 8.18 5.30
CA ASN A 17 -6.71 7.27 6.44
C ASN A 17 -5.35 6.55 6.43
N ILE A 18 -4.89 6.13 5.25
CA ILE A 18 -3.57 5.51 5.09
C ILE A 18 -2.46 6.51 5.42
N ALA A 19 -2.57 7.74 4.95
CA ALA A 19 -1.61 8.79 5.25
C ALA A 19 -1.49 9.03 6.76
N ARG A 20 -2.62 9.11 7.46
CA ARG A 20 -2.65 9.23 8.91
C ARG A 20 -1.97 8.06 9.61
N LEU A 21 -2.22 6.84 9.15
CA LEU A 21 -1.59 5.63 9.69
C LEU A 21 -0.07 5.64 9.47
N CYS A 22 0.38 6.00 8.27
CA CYS A 22 1.79 6.12 7.95
C CYS A 22 2.47 7.19 8.82
N GLY A 23 1.85 8.36 8.96
CA GLY A 23 2.35 9.42 9.82
C GLY A 23 2.49 9.01 11.28
N ALA A 24 1.51 8.28 11.80
CA ALA A 24 1.53 7.79 13.18
C ALA A 24 2.70 6.82 13.46
N ASN A 25 3.24 6.19 12.42
CA ASN A 25 4.28 5.16 12.53
C ASN A 25 5.63 5.56 11.93
N TYR A 26 5.79 6.81 11.48
CA TYR A 26 6.98 7.29 10.77
C TYR A 26 7.31 6.45 9.53
N ILE A 27 6.28 6.11 8.76
CA ILE A 27 6.38 5.33 7.53
C ILE A 27 6.22 6.25 6.34
N LYS A 28 7.07 6.09 5.32
CA LYS A 28 6.94 6.83 4.07
C LYS A 28 5.71 6.35 3.29
N LEU A 29 4.99 7.27 2.65
CA LEU A 29 3.87 6.98 1.76
C LEU A 29 4.18 7.45 0.35
N ASP A 30 4.21 6.53 -0.60
CA ASP A 30 4.32 6.84 -2.03
C ASP A 30 2.97 6.66 -2.72
N LEU A 31 2.52 7.71 -3.42
CA LEU A 31 1.35 7.68 -4.29
C LEU A 31 1.83 7.64 -5.73
N VAL A 32 1.36 6.67 -6.52
CA VAL A 32 1.96 6.36 -7.82
C VAL A 32 0.91 6.22 -8.92
N GLY A 33 1.16 6.84 -10.08
CA GLY A 33 0.33 6.70 -11.26
C GLY A 33 -0.84 7.68 -11.30
N ASP A 34 -1.90 7.32 -12.02
CA ASP A 34 -3.10 8.15 -12.17
C ASP A 34 -4.00 8.02 -10.93
N ILE A 35 -3.92 9.00 -10.05
CA ILE A 35 -4.79 9.04 -8.87
C ILE A 35 -6.15 9.64 -9.24
N GLY A 36 -7.22 9.08 -8.67
CA GLY A 36 -8.60 9.44 -9.01
C GLY A 36 -9.16 10.68 -8.32
N PHE A 37 -8.30 11.51 -7.73
CA PHE A 37 -8.72 12.69 -6.98
C PHE A 37 -7.62 13.76 -6.96
N ASP A 38 -8.02 14.98 -6.62
CA ASP A 38 -7.09 16.10 -6.37
C ASP A 38 -6.61 16.05 -4.92
N MET A 39 -5.33 16.33 -4.68
CA MET A 39 -4.76 16.44 -3.33
C MET A 39 -5.40 17.56 -2.49
N LYS A 40 -6.13 18.47 -3.14
CA LYS A 40 -6.95 19.48 -2.47
C LYS A 40 -8.35 18.99 -2.11
N ASP A 41 -8.70 17.74 -2.43
CA ASP A 41 -10.01 17.17 -2.15
C ASP A 41 -10.34 17.25 -0.65
N LYS A 42 -11.57 17.69 -0.34
CA LYS A 42 -12.01 17.88 1.05
C LYS A 42 -12.06 16.57 1.84
N TYR A 43 -12.39 15.45 1.18
CA TYR A 43 -12.44 14.15 1.84
C TYR A 43 -11.04 13.62 2.15
N LEU A 44 -10.09 13.89 1.27
CA LEU A 44 -8.69 13.56 1.50
C LEU A 44 -8.16 14.34 2.72
N LYS A 45 -8.35 15.66 2.73
CA LYS A 45 -7.95 16.53 3.84
C LYS A 45 -8.63 16.16 5.14
N ARG A 46 -9.93 15.88 5.09
CA ARG A 46 -10.73 15.50 6.26
C ARG A 46 -10.26 14.20 6.88
N ALA A 47 -9.95 13.18 6.08
CA ALA A 47 -9.47 11.89 6.56
C ALA A 47 -8.04 11.98 7.12
N GLY A 48 -7.16 12.72 6.45
CA GLY A 48 -5.80 13.00 6.89
C GLY A 48 -5.73 14.09 7.95
N LEU A 49 -6.82 14.87 8.11
CA LEU A 49 -6.89 16.04 8.99
C LEU A 49 -5.75 17.03 8.71
N ASP A 50 -5.19 17.63 9.76
CA ASP A 50 -4.05 18.56 9.65
C ASP A 50 -2.70 17.84 9.67
N TYR A 51 -2.68 16.51 9.51
CA TYR A 51 -1.47 15.69 9.64
C TYR A 51 -0.57 15.69 8.41
N TRP A 52 -1.06 16.15 7.24
CA TRP A 52 -0.32 16.07 5.97
C TRP A 52 1.06 16.70 6.01
N GLU A 53 1.24 17.80 6.73
CA GLU A 53 2.54 18.45 6.88
C GLU A 53 3.52 17.64 7.75
N HIS A 54 3.02 16.66 8.51
CA HIS A 54 3.81 15.76 9.37
C HIS A 54 4.03 14.38 8.76
N ILE A 55 3.56 14.17 7.52
CA ILE A 55 3.64 12.89 6.83
C ILE A 55 4.73 12.98 5.76
N ASP A 56 5.62 12.00 5.75
CA ASP A 56 6.60 11.84 4.68
C ASP A 56 5.91 11.14 3.50
N TRP A 57 5.48 11.92 2.52
CA TRP A 57 4.80 11.40 1.35
C TRP A 57 5.34 12.02 0.07
N GLU A 58 5.20 11.27 -1.04
CA GLU A 58 5.65 11.73 -2.36
C GLU A 58 4.70 11.20 -3.44
N TYR A 59 4.52 11.99 -4.49
CA TYR A 59 3.74 11.61 -5.66
C TYR A 59 4.66 11.30 -6.84
N PHE A 60 4.46 10.15 -7.48
CA PHE A 60 5.17 9.68 -8.66
C PHE A 60 4.18 9.47 -9.81
N PRO A 61 4.12 10.38 -10.79
CA PRO A 61 3.09 10.30 -11.84
C PRO A 61 3.29 9.13 -12.80
N ASN A 62 4.51 8.63 -12.98
CA ASN A 62 4.80 7.56 -13.93
C ASN A 62 4.98 6.22 -13.22
N LEU A 63 3.96 5.36 -13.34
CA LEU A 63 3.96 4.03 -12.71
C LEU A 63 5.11 3.16 -13.21
N GLY A 64 5.39 3.16 -14.53
CA GLY A 64 6.44 2.34 -15.11
C GLY A 64 7.83 2.71 -14.59
N GLU A 65 8.14 4.00 -14.51
CA GLU A 65 9.41 4.48 -13.98
C GLU A 65 9.56 4.14 -12.50
N TYR A 66 8.49 4.29 -11.73
CA TYR A 66 8.47 3.92 -10.32
C TYR A 66 8.78 2.43 -10.13
N CYS A 67 8.09 1.56 -10.87
CA CYS A 67 8.32 0.12 -10.82
C CYS A 67 9.77 -0.24 -11.19
N ASN A 68 10.32 0.37 -12.23
CA ASN A 68 11.71 0.12 -12.64
C ASN A 68 12.71 0.47 -11.54
N SER A 69 12.43 1.48 -10.75
CA SER A 69 13.27 1.86 -9.62
C SER A 69 13.07 0.94 -8.41
N VAL A 70 11.82 0.73 -8.01
CA VAL A 70 11.48 0.06 -6.75
C VAL A 70 11.69 -1.45 -6.83
N PHE A 71 11.47 -2.08 -7.99
CA PHE A 71 11.64 -3.52 -8.15
C PHE A 71 13.10 -4.00 -8.11
N LYS A 72 14.04 -3.10 -7.97
CA LYS A 72 15.45 -3.41 -7.66
C LYS A 72 15.69 -3.66 -6.15
N HIS A 73 14.71 -3.33 -5.33
CA HIS A 73 14.74 -3.50 -3.87
C HIS A 73 13.82 -4.66 -3.45
N ASN A 74 13.74 -4.93 -2.17
CA ASN A 74 12.77 -5.88 -1.65
C ASN A 74 11.37 -5.22 -1.64
N PHE A 75 10.40 -5.95 -2.16
CA PHE A 75 9.01 -5.46 -2.23
C PHE A 75 8.01 -6.59 -2.06
N HIS A 76 6.80 -6.22 -1.64
CA HIS A 76 5.69 -7.13 -1.40
C HIS A 76 4.46 -6.57 -2.10
N LEU A 77 3.85 -7.39 -2.97
CA LEU A 77 2.65 -7.02 -3.73
C LEU A 77 1.42 -7.62 -3.07
N LEU A 78 0.54 -6.79 -2.55
CA LEU A 78 -0.70 -7.23 -1.91
C LEU A 78 -1.79 -7.44 -2.96
N THR A 79 -2.33 -8.65 -3.01
CA THR A 79 -3.36 -9.02 -3.98
C THR A 79 -4.23 -10.14 -3.41
N THR A 80 -5.52 -10.13 -3.74
CA THR A 80 -6.43 -11.23 -3.41
C THR A 80 -6.16 -12.51 -4.20
N LYS A 81 -5.28 -12.45 -5.20
CA LYS A 81 -4.97 -13.56 -6.12
C LYS A 81 -3.79 -14.40 -5.68
N SER A 82 -3.07 -14.02 -4.64
CA SER A 82 -1.96 -14.81 -4.11
C SER A 82 -2.44 -15.92 -3.19
N LYS A 83 -1.67 -17.00 -3.13
CA LYS A 83 -1.87 -18.09 -2.17
C LYS A 83 -0.98 -17.97 -0.93
N THR A 84 -0.02 -17.06 -0.95
CA THR A 84 0.90 -16.82 0.17
C THR A 84 0.27 -15.82 1.12
N SER A 85 0.14 -16.19 2.40
CA SER A 85 -0.34 -15.26 3.41
C SER A 85 0.66 -14.12 3.63
N TYR A 86 0.15 -12.92 3.91
CA TYR A 86 0.99 -11.80 4.30
C TYR A 86 1.86 -12.10 5.53
N THR A 87 1.42 -13.00 6.41
CA THR A 87 2.16 -13.41 7.60
C THR A 87 3.34 -14.33 7.28
N ASP A 88 3.37 -14.94 6.10
CA ASP A 88 4.47 -15.81 5.66
C ASP A 88 5.57 -15.02 4.93
N ARG A 89 5.39 -13.73 4.76
CA ARG A 89 6.42 -12.84 4.21
C ARG A 89 7.37 -12.39 5.31
N ILE A 90 8.62 -12.18 4.93
CA ILE A 90 9.65 -11.60 5.82
C ILE A 90 9.83 -10.14 5.44
N TYR A 91 9.46 -9.23 6.35
CA TYR A 91 9.55 -7.80 6.14
C TYR A 91 10.82 -7.21 6.76
N ARG A 92 11.44 -6.27 6.06
CA ARG A 92 12.65 -5.58 6.50
C ARG A 92 12.47 -4.06 6.43
N SER A 93 13.34 -3.34 7.14
CA SER A 93 13.22 -1.88 7.35
C SER A 93 13.16 -1.04 6.08
N ASN A 94 13.73 -1.51 4.97
CA ASN A 94 13.78 -0.74 3.72
C ASN A 94 12.93 -1.35 2.61
N ASP A 95 11.99 -2.21 2.97
CA ASP A 95 11.09 -2.85 2.02
C ASP A 95 9.99 -1.87 1.57
N TYR A 96 9.42 -2.20 0.42
CA TYR A 96 8.23 -1.55 -0.13
C TYR A 96 7.04 -2.50 0.01
N ILE A 97 5.95 -2.02 0.59
CA ILE A 97 4.68 -2.75 0.67
C ILE A 97 3.70 -2.06 -0.27
N ILE A 98 3.31 -2.75 -1.33
CA ILE A 98 2.61 -2.17 -2.47
C ILE A 98 1.17 -2.68 -2.54
N PHE A 99 0.24 -1.75 -2.64
CA PHE A 99 -1.20 -2.01 -2.77
C PHE A 99 -1.71 -1.43 -4.08
N GLY A 100 -2.63 -2.14 -4.73
CA GLY A 100 -3.30 -1.65 -5.92
C GLY A 100 -4.49 -0.73 -5.60
N SER A 101 -5.16 -0.24 -6.64
CA SER A 101 -6.35 0.59 -6.48
C SER A 101 -7.51 -0.20 -5.88
N GLU A 102 -8.47 0.53 -5.31
CA GLU A 102 -9.64 -0.07 -4.64
C GLU A 102 -10.50 -0.91 -5.57
N THR A 103 -10.55 -0.55 -6.85
CA THR A 103 -11.41 -1.21 -7.83
C THR A 103 -10.67 -2.24 -8.69
N ALA A 104 -9.45 -1.92 -9.14
CA ALA A 104 -8.72 -2.75 -10.09
C ALA A 104 -7.61 -3.60 -9.47
N GLY A 105 -7.14 -3.26 -8.27
CA GLY A 105 -5.99 -3.92 -7.66
C GLY A 105 -4.69 -3.65 -8.42
N ILE A 106 -3.70 -4.51 -8.26
CA ILE A 106 -2.44 -4.46 -9.01
C ILE A 106 -2.66 -5.16 -10.36
N SER A 107 -2.09 -4.62 -11.43
CA SER A 107 -2.26 -5.19 -12.78
C SER A 107 -1.76 -6.63 -12.86
N GLU A 108 -2.44 -7.45 -13.68
CA GLU A 108 -2.06 -8.85 -13.96
C GLU A 108 -0.63 -8.95 -14.48
N LYS A 109 -0.21 -8.00 -15.33
CA LYS A 109 1.14 -7.96 -15.88
C LYS A 109 2.20 -7.88 -14.79
N ILE A 110 2.02 -7.01 -13.81
CA ILE A 110 2.95 -6.85 -12.68
C ILE A 110 2.94 -8.11 -11.82
N LEU A 111 1.77 -8.63 -11.49
CA LEU A 111 1.64 -9.83 -10.66
C LEU A 111 2.30 -11.05 -11.31
N HIS A 112 2.08 -11.27 -12.60
CA HIS A 112 2.67 -12.41 -13.33
C HIS A 112 4.18 -12.28 -13.50
N SER A 113 4.70 -11.05 -13.56
CA SER A 113 6.15 -10.82 -13.66
C SER A 113 6.88 -11.03 -12.32
N HIS A 114 6.16 -11.01 -11.20
CA HIS A 114 6.74 -11.10 -9.85
C HIS A 114 5.93 -12.04 -8.93
N PRO A 115 5.72 -13.31 -9.33
CA PRO A 115 4.88 -14.21 -8.54
C PRO A 115 5.43 -14.51 -7.15
N GLY A 116 6.74 -14.48 -6.98
CA GLY A 116 7.40 -14.70 -5.71
C GLY A 116 7.30 -13.53 -4.71
N ASN A 117 6.78 -12.37 -5.17
CA ASN A 117 6.65 -11.18 -4.34
C ASN A 117 5.20 -10.92 -3.90
N THR A 118 4.26 -11.75 -4.34
CA THR A 118 2.84 -11.57 -4.02
C THR A 118 2.48 -12.17 -2.66
N CYS A 119 1.53 -11.56 -1.99
CA CYS A 119 0.91 -12.10 -0.78
C CYS A 119 -0.52 -11.57 -0.63
N THR A 120 -1.28 -12.20 0.25
CA THR A 120 -2.69 -11.91 0.46
C THR A 120 -3.03 -11.85 1.96
N ILE A 121 -4.09 -11.13 2.27
CA ILE A 121 -4.76 -11.24 3.56
C ILE A 121 -5.82 -12.32 3.40
N PRO A 122 -5.71 -13.46 4.10
CA PRO A 122 -6.69 -14.55 3.97
C PRO A 122 -8.10 -14.08 4.32
N MET A 123 -9.07 -14.49 3.51
CA MET A 123 -10.49 -14.25 3.76
C MET A 123 -11.24 -15.58 3.67
N GLU A 124 -11.99 -15.92 4.71
CA GLU A 124 -12.74 -17.17 4.76
C GLU A 124 -14.02 -17.12 3.92
N ASN A 125 -14.72 -15.99 3.93
CA ASN A 125 -15.98 -15.82 3.19
C ASN A 125 -15.69 -15.50 1.71
N LYS A 126 -15.92 -16.47 0.84
CA LYS A 126 -15.69 -16.35 -0.60
C LYS A 126 -16.66 -15.41 -1.31
N ASN A 127 -17.74 -14.99 -0.66
CA ASN A 127 -18.68 -14.01 -1.20
C ASN A 127 -18.17 -12.57 -1.08
N ILE A 128 -17.12 -12.33 -0.31
CA ILE A 128 -16.47 -11.02 -0.17
C ILE A 128 -15.26 -11.01 -1.10
N ARG A 129 -15.19 -10.04 -2.02
CA ARG A 129 -14.13 -9.98 -3.03
C ARG A 129 -12.82 -9.42 -2.50
N SER A 130 -12.91 -8.42 -1.64
CA SER A 130 -11.72 -7.75 -1.09
C SER A 130 -12.08 -7.00 0.19
N LEU A 131 -11.07 -6.68 0.98
CA LEU A 131 -11.19 -5.77 2.11
C LEU A 131 -11.02 -4.31 1.65
N ASN A 132 -11.55 -3.38 2.44
CA ASN A 132 -11.26 -1.96 2.26
C ASN A 132 -9.75 -1.72 2.22
N LEU A 133 -9.29 -0.83 1.34
CA LEU A 133 -7.86 -0.59 1.13
C LEU A 133 -7.17 -0.11 2.41
N ALA A 134 -7.73 0.86 3.11
CA ALA A 134 -7.12 1.37 4.34
C ALA A 134 -7.04 0.30 5.44
N THR A 135 -8.06 -0.56 5.52
CA THR A 135 -8.05 -1.73 6.42
C THR A 135 -6.93 -2.68 6.07
N SER A 136 -6.76 -2.99 4.78
CA SER A 136 -5.69 -3.88 4.29
C SER A 136 -4.31 -3.33 4.64
N VAL A 137 -4.10 -2.04 4.42
CA VAL A 137 -2.81 -1.39 4.76
C VAL A 137 -2.54 -1.49 6.26
N GLY A 138 -3.54 -1.23 7.09
CA GLY A 138 -3.40 -1.33 8.55
C GLY A 138 -2.99 -2.73 9.00
N ILE A 139 -3.63 -3.75 8.47
CA ILE A 139 -3.32 -5.15 8.81
C ILE A 139 -1.89 -5.50 8.42
N VAL A 140 -1.50 -5.26 7.17
CA VAL A 140 -0.19 -5.67 6.66
C VAL A 140 0.94 -4.83 7.24
N LEU A 141 0.74 -3.52 7.34
CA LEU A 141 1.75 -2.63 7.91
C LEU A 141 2.07 -3.01 9.36
N HIS A 142 1.08 -3.31 10.17
CA HIS A 142 1.32 -3.68 11.57
C HIS A 142 1.97 -5.04 11.73
N GLU A 143 1.73 -5.99 10.84
CA GLU A 143 2.52 -7.23 10.81
C GLU A 143 3.98 -6.94 10.45
N ALA A 144 4.23 -6.11 9.45
CA ALA A 144 5.59 -5.71 9.09
C ALA A 144 6.30 -5.00 10.26
N LEU A 145 5.62 -4.08 10.94
CA LEU A 145 6.15 -3.38 12.10
C LEU A 145 6.43 -4.32 13.27
N ARG A 146 5.57 -5.32 13.48
CA ARG A 146 5.82 -6.35 14.50
C ARG A 146 7.15 -7.05 14.23
N GLN A 147 7.37 -7.48 12.99
CA GLN A 147 8.61 -8.15 12.63
C GLN A 147 9.85 -7.25 12.75
N ILE A 148 9.71 -5.96 12.43
CA ILE A 148 10.86 -5.04 12.38
C ILE A 148 11.22 -4.45 13.74
N ARG A 149 10.21 -4.16 14.57
CA ARG A 149 10.40 -3.39 15.82
C ARG A 149 10.33 -4.21 17.10
N TYR A 150 9.73 -5.38 17.05
CA TYR A 150 9.38 -6.12 18.25
C TYR A 150 9.90 -7.57 18.24
N GLU A 151 10.82 -7.90 17.36
CA GLU A 151 11.56 -9.16 17.40
C GLU A 151 12.79 -9.07 18.29
#